data_90ed16db3f2855a7e2b3ed3e0c4fb71a
#
_entry.id   90ed16db3f2855a7e2b3ed3e0c4fb71a
#
_cell.length_a   1.000
_cell.length_b   1.000
_cell.length_c   1.000
_cell.angle_alpha   90.00
_cell.angle_beta   90.00
_cell.angle_gamma   90.00
#
_symmetry.space_group_name_H-M   'P 1'
#
loop_
_entity.id
_entity.type
_entity.pdbx_description
1 polymer ?
#
loop_
_entity_poly.entity_id
_entity_poly.type
_entity_poly.pdbx_seq_one_letter_code
_entity_poly.pdbx_strand_id
1 'polypeptide(L)'
;VIPDNQKIAADVFIPEGKDMGAVTGHKVVARLTDFGGKSKKPEGEIVEILGHINDPGTDILSIVRAYGLPEEFPEEVMEQVGLAPDEVYVPETPTARSYGAEYGLDDLQSHSEWGGDLAGRLDLRALQTVTIDGEDAKDLDDAVTICRRGDGTWLLGVHIADVSHYVAENTALDAEALRRGTSVYLVDRVIPMLPHKLSNGICSLNAGTDRLALSCLMEIDSKGNVTDHRIAETLIRVDRRMTYTAVNAVVTDRDQAVMAGYEEFVPMFDAMKDLSGILREKRKARGAIDFDFPESKILLDPQGKPLEIRPYERNAATRIIEDFMLIANETVAEDYYWQGL
;
A
#
# COMPACT_ATOMS: atom_id res chain seq x y z
N VAL A 1 26.36 -8.87 -28.06
CA VAL A 1 25.51 -8.19 -27.07
C VAL A 1 26.39 -7.68 -25.94
N ILE A 2 26.21 -6.42 -25.57
CA ILE A 2 26.87 -5.79 -24.43
C ILE A 2 25.98 -5.95 -23.21
N PRO A 3 26.44 -6.59 -22.11
CA PRO A 3 25.64 -6.73 -20.90
C PRO A 3 25.36 -5.40 -20.24
N ASP A 4 24.13 -5.19 -19.73
CA ASP A 4 23.78 -4.00 -18.93
C ASP A 4 24.46 -4.01 -17.55
N ASN A 5 24.75 -5.18 -17.01
CA ASN A 5 25.49 -5.32 -15.76
C ASN A 5 26.98 -5.06 -15.99
N GLN A 6 27.46 -3.91 -15.56
CA GLN A 6 28.86 -3.47 -15.69
C GLN A 6 29.88 -4.39 -14.98
N LYS A 7 29.42 -5.30 -14.10
CA LYS A 7 30.29 -6.31 -13.48
C LYS A 7 30.66 -7.43 -14.44
N ILE A 8 29.93 -7.58 -15.57
CA ILE A 8 30.20 -8.53 -16.63
C ILE A 8 31.05 -7.82 -17.68
N ALA A 9 32.35 -8.04 -17.62
CA ALA A 9 33.32 -7.30 -18.44
C ALA A 9 33.41 -7.77 -19.92
N ALA A 10 32.80 -8.90 -20.26
CA ALA A 10 32.91 -9.52 -21.59
C ALA A 10 31.60 -9.40 -22.38
N ASP A 11 31.73 -8.94 -23.64
CA ASP A 11 30.62 -8.99 -24.59
C ASP A 11 30.25 -10.43 -24.93
N VAL A 12 28.95 -10.70 -25.10
CA VAL A 12 28.44 -11.99 -25.53
C VAL A 12 28.40 -12.04 -27.06
N PHE A 13 29.11 -12.99 -27.66
CA PHE A 13 29.06 -13.24 -29.09
C PHE A 13 27.76 -13.96 -29.45
N ILE A 14 27.07 -13.49 -30.48
CA ILE A 14 25.86 -14.09 -31.02
C ILE A 14 26.18 -14.61 -32.42
N PRO A 15 26.12 -15.91 -32.64
CA PRO A 15 26.34 -16.52 -33.99
C PRO A 15 25.26 -16.09 -34.97
N GLU A 16 25.59 -16.12 -36.25
CA GLU A 16 24.65 -15.88 -37.34
C GLU A 16 23.43 -16.84 -37.26
N GLY A 17 22.23 -16.25 -37.44
CA GLY A 17 20.97 -16.97 -37.30
C GLY A 17 20.49 -17.21 -35.87
N LYS A 18 21.22 -16.69 -34.84
CA LYS A 18 20.84 -16.74 -33.43
C LYS A 18 20.45 -15.32 -32.88
N ASP A 19 20.30 -14.37 -33.76
CA ASP A 19 20.09 -12.95 -33.45
C ASP A 19 18.62 -12.52 -33.43
N MET A 20 17.69 -13.39 -33.80
CA MET A 20 16.25 -13.09 -33.97
C MET A 20 15.96 -11.86 -34.85
N GLY A 21 16.93 -11.43 -35.70
CA GLY A 21 16.83 -10.20 -36.48
C GLY A 21 17.06 -8.93 -35.69
N ALA A 22 17.66 -9.00 -34.51
CA ALA A 22 18.05 -7.84 -33.73
C ALA A 22 19.06 -6.97 -34.45
N VAL A 23 18.92 -5.66 -34.37
CA VAL A 23 19.83 -4.69 -34.94
C VAL A 23 20.52 -3.86 -33.85
N THR A 24 21.59 -3.16 -34.23
CA THR A 24 22.29 -2.28 -33.33
C THR A 24 21.33 -1.25 -32.68
N GLY A 25 21.37 -1.12 -31.39
CA GLY A 25 20.49 -0.27 -30.60
C GLY A 25 19.29 -1.01 -29.98
N HIS A 26 19.04 -2.28 -30.34
CA HIS A 26 18.04 -3.07 -29.64
C HIS A 26 18.54 -3.49 -28.25
N LYS A 27 17.66 -3.36 -27.26
CA LYS A 27 17.74 -4.03 -25.97
C LYS A 27 17.21 -5.46 -26.15
N VAL A 28 17.93 -6.45 -25.65
CA VAL A 28 17.61 -7.86 -25.86
C VAL A 28 17.85 -8.68 -24.60
N VAL A 29 17.13 -9.78 -24.48
CA VAL A 29 17.46 -10.87 -23.55
C VAL A 29 18.26 -11.92 -24.31
N ALA A 30 19.45 -12.25 -23.84
CA ALA A 30 20.31 -13.26 -24.42
C ALA A 30 20.48 -14.42 -23.44
N ARG A 31 20.32 -15.64 -23.95
CA ARG A 31 20.63 -16.89 -23.23
C ARG A 31 22.06 -17.27 -23.54
N LEU A 32 22.89 -17.47 -22.51
CA LEU A 32 24.24 -17.96 -22.68
C LEU A 32 24.22 -19.45 -23.03
N THR A 33 24.90 -19.83 -24.11
CA THR A 33 25.09 -21.22 -24.53
C THR A 33 26.50 -21.70 -24.18
N ASP A 34 27.46 -20.79 -24.07
CA ASP A 34 28.83 -21.07 -23.63
C ASP A 34 29.29 -19.88 -22.76
N PHE A 35 29.79 -20.15 -21.57
CA PHE A 35 30.29 -19.12 -20.65
C PHE A 35 31.67 -18.56 -21.02
N GLY A 36 32.28 -19.12 -22.07
CA GLY A 36 33.61 -18.68 -22.50
C GLY A 36 34.73 -19.13 -21.54
N GLY A 37 35.88 -18.48 -21.65
CA GLY A 37 37.04 -18.79 -20.83
C GLY A 37 38.18 -17.76 -21.05
N LYS A 38 39.40 -18.06 -20.58
CA LYS A 38 40.54 -17.14 -20.66
C LYS A 38 40.85 -16.63 -22.07
N SER A 39 40.47 -17.40 -23.11
CA SER A 39 40.78 -17.06 -24.52
C SER A 39 39.52 -17.06 -25.42
N LYS A 40 38.33 -17.26 -24.88
CA LYS A 40 37.11 -17.33 -25.65
C LYS A 40 36.05 -16.44 -25.01
N LYS A 41 35.41 -15.54 -25.80
CA LYS A 41 34.27 -14.75 -25.36
C LYS A 41 33.08 -15.68 -25.06
N PRO A 42 32.19 -15.29 -24.11
CA PRO A 42 30.90 -15.97 -23.94
C PRO A 42 30.13 -16.00 -25.28
N GLU A 43 29.38 -17.04 -25.49
CA GLU A 43 28.52 -17.21 -26.67
C GLU A 43 27.09 -17.42 -26.23
N GLY A 44 26.13 -16.88 -26.98
CA GLY A 44 24.71 -16.98 -26.64
C GLY A 44 23.80 -16.84 -27.83
N GLU A 45 22.51 -16.89 -27.56
CA GLU A 45 21.45 -16.64 -28.53
C GLU A 45 20.48 -15.58 -27.96
N ILE A 46 19.96 -14.73 -28.83
CA ILE A 46 18.90 -13.80 -28.44
C ILE A 46 17.60 -14.58 -28.31
N VAL A 47 16.92 -14.45 -27.18
CA VAL A 47 15.65 -15.13 -26.87
C VAL A 47 14.48 -14.15 -26.83
N GLU A 48 14.75 -12.84 -26.68
CA GLU A 48 13.71 -11.80 -26.67
C GLU A 48 14.31 -10.47 -27.14
N ILE A 49 13.55 -9.72 -27.95
CA ILE A 49 13.87 -8.33 -28.31
C ILE A 49 12.91 -7.43 -27.56
N LEU A 50 13.42 -6.58 -26.66
CA LEU A 50 12.62 -5.71 -25.80
C LEU A 50 12.19 -4.41 -26.51
N GLY A 51 12.93 -3.97 -27.52
CA GLY A 51 12.72 -2.75 -28.26
C GLY A 51 14.04 -2.02 -28.54
N HIS A 52 13.95 -0.87 -29.20
CA HIS A 52 15.11 -0.01 -29.40
C HIS A 52 15.39 0.83 -28.15
N ILE A 53 16.66 1.11 -27.84
CA ILE A 53 17.06 1.88 -26.63
C ILE A 53 16.39 3.25 -26.52
N ASN A 54 15.93 3.80 -27.65
CA ASN A 54 15.23 5.09 -27.69
C ASN A 54 13.71 4.94 -27.64
N ASP A 55 13.18 3.72 -27.60
CA ASP A 55 11.73 3.51 -27.53
C ASP A 55 11.27 3.69 -26.07
N PRO A 56 10.19 4.43 -25.83
CA PRO A 56 9.64 4.60 -24.48
C PRO A 56 9.33 3.26 -23.81
N GLY A 57 9.71 3.13 -22.53
CA GLY A 57 9.46 1.94 -21.71
C GLY A 57 10.42 0.76 -21.94
N THR A 58 11.32 0.81 -22.94
CA THR A 58 12.31 -0.26 -23.17
C THR A 58 13.32 -0.37 -22.02
N ASP A 59 13.68 0.73 -21.42
CA ASP A 59 14.51 0.81 -20.22
C ASP A 59 13.83 0.14 -19.01
N ILE A 60 12.55 0.42 -18.79
CA ILE A 60 11.76 -0.19 -17.72
C ILE A 60 11.63 -1.69 -17.96
N LEU A 61 11.31 -2.10 -19.17
CA LEU A 61 11.21 -3.53 -19.54
C LEU A 61 12.55 -4.25 -19.35
N SER A 62 13.69 -3.59 -19.63
CA SER A 62 15.02 -4.12 -19.33
C SER A 62 15.21 -4.40 -17.83
N ILE A 63 14.71 -3.51 -16.97
CA ILE A 63 14.76 -3.68 -15.51
C ILE A 63 13.88 -4.87 -15.11
N VAL A 64 12.66 -4.96 -15.62
CA VAL A 64 11.74 -6.08 -15.36
C VAL A 64 12.41 -7.43 -15.68
N ARG A 65 13.06 -7.53 -16.85
CA ARG A 65 13.77 -8.75 -17.25
C ARG A 65 15.03 -9.00 -16.44
N ALA A 66 15.79 -7.95 -16.11
CA ALA A 66 17.04 -8.07 -15.34
C ALA A 66 16.79 -8.61 -13.92
N TYR A 67 15.65 -8.26 -13.31
CA TYR A 67 15.26 -8.72 -11.98
C TYR A 67 14.31 -9.93 -12.00
N GLY A 68 13.93 -10.41 -13.19
CA GLY A 68 13.01 -11.55 -13.32
C GLY A 68 11.64 -11.29 -12.71
N LEU A 69 11.16 -10.04 -12.77
CA LEU A 69 9.87 -9.67 -12.21
C LEU A 69 8.73 -10.31 -13.01
N PRO A 70 7.79 -11.01 -12.35
CA PRO A 70 6.71 -11.71 -13.02
C PRO A 70 5.59 -10.73 -13.41
N GLU A 71 5.37 -10.51 -14.69
CA GLU A 71 4.32 -9.60 -15.19
C GLU A 71 2.93 -10.23 -15.16
N GLU A 72 2.83 -11.55 -15.37
CA GLU A 72 1.57 -12.28 -15.42
C GLU A 72 1.39 -13.18 -14.19
N PHE A 73 0.15 -13.48 -13.86
CA PHE A 73 -0.18 -14.47 -12.86
C PHE A 73 -0.48 -15.83 -13.52
N PRO A 74 -0.13 -16.94 -12.87
CA PRO A 74 -0.51 -18.27 -13.32
C PRO A 74 -2.04 -18.43 -13.45
N GLU A 75 -2.48 -19.26 -14.40
CA GLU A 75 -3.91 -19.49 -14.67
C GLU A 75 -4.65 -19.98 -13.42
N GLU A 76 -4.08 -20.92 -12.67
CA GLU A 76 -4.65 -21.44 -11.41
C GLU A 76 -4.86 -20.37 -10.34
N VAL A 77 -3.98 -19.35 -10.29
CA VAL A 77 -4.13 -18.20 -9.40
C VAL A 77 -5.30 -17.34 -9.86
N MET A 78 -5.41 -17.08 -11.17
CA MET A 78 -6.50 -16.28 -11.74
C MET A 78 -7.86 -16.96 -11.61
N GLU A 79 -7.92 -18.30 -11.72
CA GLU A 79 -9.12 -19.08 -11.44
C GLU A 79 -9.55 -18.94 -9.98
N GLN A 80 -8.62 -19.10 -9.03
CA GLN A 80 -8.90 -18.92 -7.60
C GLN A 80 -9.40 -17.52 -7.30
N VAL A 81 -8.74 -16.47 -7.81
CA VAL A 81 -9.15 -15.07 -7.65
C VAL A 81 -10.51 -14.82 -8.30
N GLY A 82 -10.84 -15.52 -9.39
CA GLY A 82 -12.15 -15.46 -10.02
C GLY A 82 -13.31 -15.80 -9.09
N LEU A 83 -13.07 -16.67 -8.10
CA LEU A 83 -14.07 -17.07 -7.08
C LEU A 83 -14.23 -16.07 -5.93
N ALA A 84 -13.28 -15.15 -5.75
CA ALA A 84 -13.40 -14.14 -4.70
C ALA A 84 -14.62 -13.23 -4.97
N PRO A 85 -15.38 -12.86 -3.93
CA PRO A 85 -16.52 -11.97 -4.07
C PRO A 85 -16.07 -10.56 -4.49
N ASP A 86 -16.94 -9.82 -5.14
CA ASP A 86 -16.69 -8.41 -5.47
C ASP A 86 -17.09 -7.46 -4.34
N GLU A 87 -17.99 -7.92 -3.45
CA GLU A 87 -18.52 -7.16 -2.32
C GLU A 87 -18.64 -8.05 -1.08
N VAL A 88 -18.56 -7.43 0.10
CA VAL A 88 -18.89 -8.08 1.38
C VAL A 88 -20.39 -8.11 1.53
N TYR A 89 -20.98 -9.32 1.65
CA TYR A 89 -22.42 -9.43 1.93
C TYR A 89 -22.68 -9.17 3.41
N VAL A 90 -23.37 -8.08 3.70
CA VAL A 90 -23.75 -7.68 5.06
C VAL A 90 -25.27 -7.73 5.18
N PRO A 91 -25.83 -8.41 6.21
CA PRO A 91 -27.25 -8.31 6.53
C PRO A 91 -27.62 -6.84 6.78
N GLU A 92 -28.84 -6.43 6.36
CA GLU A 92 -29.34 -5.08 6.63
C GLU A 92 -29.44 -4.86 8.14
N THR A 93 -28.45 -4.26 8.72
CA THR A 93 -28.48 -3.70 10.07
C THR A 93 -28.42 -2.19 9.94
N PRO A 94 -29.45 -1.47 10.42
CA PRO A 94 -29.42 -0.01 10.43
C PRO A 94 -28.34 0.44 11.42
N THR A 95 -27.17 0.74 10.94
CA THR A 95 -26.16 1.43 11.74
C THR A 95 -26.45 2.93 11.66
N ALA A 96 -27.00 3.48 12.74
CA ALA A 96 -27.11 4.92 12.88
C ALA A 96 -25.68 5.46 12.89
N ARG A 97 -25.27 6.15 11.83
CA ARG A 97 -23.98 6.85 11.79
C ARG A 97 -24.01 7.96 12.81
N SER A 98 -23.13 7.94 13.76
CA SER A 98 -22.96 8.96 14.77
C SER A 98 -21.61 9.62 14.57
N TYR A 99 -21.58 10.66 13.76
CA TYR A 99 -20.41 11.52 13.62
C TYR A 99 -20.22 12.29 14.92
N GLY A 100 -19.05 12.14 15.56
CA GLY A 100 -18.67 12.89 16.77
C GLY A 100 -19.22 12.31 18.09
N ALA A 101 -19.72 11.09 18.12
CA ALA A 101 -20.02 10.43 19.38
C ALA A 101 -18.74 10.06 20.13
N GLU A 102 -18.77 10.19 21.47
CA GLU A 102 -17.71 9.71 22.35
C GLU A 102 -17.82 8.18 22.47
N TYR A 103 -17.14 7.44 21.61
CA TYR A 103 -17.01 5.99 21.71
C TYR A 103 -15.80 5.61 22.57
N GLY A 104 -15.99 4.60 23.44
CA GLY A 104 -14.92 3.87 24.09
C GLY A 104 -14.71 2.50 23.42
N LEU A 105 -13.65 1.81 23.80
CA LEU A 105 -13.41 0.44 23.32
C LEU A 105 -14.52 -0.50 23.75
N ASP A 106 -15.12 -0.28 24.93
CA ASP A 106 -16.22 -1.07 25.48
C ASP A 106 -17.54 -0.89 24.73
N ASP A 107 -17.70 0.23 24.01
CA ASP A 107 -18.92 0.52 23.24
C ASP A 107 -18.94 -0.25 21.90
N LEU A 108 -17.81 -0.80 21.48
CA LEU A 108 -17.64 -1.49 20.21
C LEU A 108 -18.08 -2.95 20.31
N GLN A 109 -19.12 -3.31 19.59
CA GLN A 109 -19.76 -4.62 19.69
C GLN A 109 -19.63 -5.43 18.41
N SER A 110 -19.59 -6.76 18.58
CA SER A 110 -19.83 -7.71 17.51
C SER A 110 -21.31 -8.12 17.53
N HIS A 111 -21.84 -8.39 16.36
CA HIS A 111 -23.20 -8.91 16.23
C HIS A 111 -23.18 -10.43 16.37
N SER A 112 -23.77 -10.96 17.46
CA SER A 112 -23.80 -12.40 17.73
C SER A 112 -24.60 -13.20 16.69
N GLU A 113 -25.47 -12.53 15.95
CA GLU A 113 -26.26 -13.12 14.87
C GLU A 113 -25.52 -13.21 13.53
N TRP A 114 -24.35 -12.59 13.41
CA TRP A 114 -23.56 -12.65 12.19
C TRP A 114 -22.87 -14.01 12.05
N GLY A 115 -22.98 -14.59 10.85
CA GLY A 115 -22.31 -15.82 10.47
C GLY A 115 -21.41 -15.64 9.26
N GLY A 116 -20.77 -16.72 8.80
CA GLY A 116 -19.85 -16.68 7.66
C GLY A 116 -18.69 -15.72 7.88
N ASP A 117 -18.38 -14.90 6.88
CA ASP A 117 -17.24 -13.96 6.87
C ASP A 117 -17.33 -12.86 7.94
N LEU A 118 -18.51 -12.65 8.52
CA LEU A 118 -18.77 -11.63 9.53
C LEU A 118 -18.74 -12.18 10.97
N ALA A 119 -18.64 -13.50 11.15
CA ALA A 119 -18.71 -14.11 12.47
C ALA A 119 -17.61 -13.59 13.39
N GLY A 120 -17.99 -13.02 14.53
CA GLY A 120 -17.06 -12.49 15.54
C GLY A 120 -16.44 -11.12 15.23
N ARG A 121 -16.67 -10.57 14.04
CA ARG A 121 -16.13 -9.26 13.68
C ARG A 121 -16.84 -8.13 14.41
N LEU A 122 -16.09 -7.08 14.73
CA LEU A 122 -16.67 -5.83 15.24
C LEU A 122 -17.25 -5.01 14.09
N ASP A 123 -18.44 -4.47 14.30
CA ASP A 123 -19.04 -3.51 13.37
C ASP A 123 -18.58 -2.09 13.67
N LEU A 124 -17.68 -1.57 12.86
CA LEU A 124 -17.13 -0.21 12.99
C LEU A 124 -17.69 0.75 11.93
N ARG A 125 -18.70 0.37 11.16
CA ARG A 125 -19.28 1.20 10.10
C ARG A 125 -19.93 2.49 10.60
N ALA A 126 -20.22 2.57 11.88
CA ALA A 126 -20.75 3.79 12.52
C ALA A 126 -19.65 4.85 12.76
N LEU A 127 -18.39 4.46 12.78
CA LEU A 127 -17.28 5.37 13.00
C LEU A 127 -16.93 6.12 11.72
N GLN A 128 -16.63 7.42 11.85
CA GLN A 128 -16.12 8.22 10.73
C GLN A 128 -14.71 7.74 10.37
N THR A 129 -14.55 7.24 9.15
CA THR A 129 -13.33 6.59 8.68
C THR A 129 -12.92 7.14 7.33
N VAL A 130 -11.64 7.44 7.14
CA VAL A 130 -11.08 7.93 5.88
C VAL A 130 -9.83 7.15 5.49
N THR A 131 -9.57 7.05 4.18
CA THR A 131 -8.24 6.73 3.65
C THR A 131 -7.54 8.00 3.22
N ILE A 132 -6.20 8.08 3.34
CA ILE A 132 -5.41 9.26 2.96
C ILE A 132 -4.16 8.78 2.21
N ASP A 133 -4.17 8.94 0.89
CA ASP A 133 -3.19 8.35 -0.03
C ASP A 133 -2.73 9.35 -1.09
N GLY A 134 -1.85 8.89 -1.98
CA GLY A 134 -1.54 9.60 -3.21
C GLY A 134 -2.73 9.64 -4.16
N GLU A 135 -2.75 10.63 -5.06
CA GLU A 135 -3.84 10.82 -6.03
C GLU A 135 -4.04 9.60 -6.93
N ASP A 136 -2.96 8.93 -7.29
CA ASP A 136 -2.93 7.82 -8.24
C ASP A 136 -3.10 6.43 -7.58
N ALA A 137 -3.14 6.36 -6.22
CA ALA A 137 -3.28 5.10 -5.49
C ALA A 137 -4.62 4.43 -5.81
N LYS A 138 -4.60 3.11 -5.98
CA LYS A 138 -5.79 2.28 -6.22
C LYS A 138 -5.93 1.15 -5.21
N ASP A 139 -4.82 0.77 -4.63
CA ASP A 139 -4.64 -0.20 -3.56
C ASP A 139 -4.63 0.55 -2.23
N LEU A 140 -5.82 0.78 -1.68
CA LEU A 140 -6.00 1.52 -0.41
C LEU A 140 -5.95 0.50 0.72
N ASP A 141 -4.76 0.28 1.26
CA ASP A 141 -4.51 -0.80 2.23
C ASP A 141 -4.82 -0.38 3.66
N ASP A 142 -4.80 0.92 3.97
CA ASP A 142 -5.02 1.46 5.30
C ASP A 142 -6.10 2.54 5.35
N ALA A 143 -6.82 2.57 6.45
CA ALA A 143 -7.79 3.60 6.79
C ALA A 143 -7.67 3.99 8.25
N VAL A 144 -8.10 5.19 8.59
CA VAL A 144 -7.98 5.73 9.94
C VAL A 144 -9.31 6.31 10.43
N THR A 145 -9.56 6.09 11.72
CA THR A 145 -10.63 6.71 12.49
C THR A 145 -10.02 7.45 13.68
N ILE A 146 -10.48 8.63 13.99
CA ILE A 146 -10.07 9.34 15.20
C ILE A 146 -11.24 10.06 15.83
N CYS A 147 -11.31 9.99 17.16
CA CYS A 147 -12.23 10.77 17.97
C CYS A 147 -11.48 11.36 19.17
N ARG A 148 -11.64 12.65 19.39
CA ARG A 148 -11.16 13.32 20.61
C ARG A 148 -12.27 13.30 21.65
N ARG A 149 -12.01 12.79 22.84
CA ARG A 149 -12.96 12.72 23.94
C ARG A 149 -12.97 13.99 24.76
N GLY A 150 -14.06 14.21 25.49
CA GLY A 150 -14.25 15.41 26.33
C GLY A 150 -13.26 15.51 27.49
N ASP A 151 -12.67 14.41 27.93
CA ASP A 151 -11.60 14.35 28.94
C ASP A 151 -10.19 14.66 28.39
N GLY A 152 -10.08 14.91 27.07
CA GLY A 152 -8.83 15.22 26.39
C GLY A 152 -8.03 13.99 25.96
N THR A 153 -8.58 12.79 26.10
CA THR A 153 -8.03 11.55 25.53
C THR A 153 -8.48 11.36 24.08
N TRP A 154 -7.93 10.36 23.41
CA TRP A 154 -8.19 10.06 22.01
C TRP A 154 -8.59 8.60 21.85
N LEU A 155 -9.54 8.33 20.95
CA LEU A 155 -9.70 7.02 20.34
C LEU A 155 -9.12 7.09 18.93
N LEU A 156 -8.09 6.32 18.65
CA LEU A 156 -7.49 6.14 17.34
C LEU A 156 -7.74 4.72 16.84
N GLY A 157 -8.33 4.59 15.68
CA GLY A 157 -8.45 3.33 14.94
C GLY A 157 -7.55 3.35 13.71
N VAL A 158 -6.71 2.33 13.59
CA VAL A 158 -5.93 2.04 12.38
C VAL A 158 -6.45 0.73 11.83
N HIS A 159 -6.94 0.76 10.60
CA HIS A 159 -7.62 -0.35 9.95
C HIS A 159 -6.81 -0.75 8.72
N ILE A 160 -6.39 -2.01 8.67
CA ILE A 160 -5.65 -2.58 7.55
C ILE A 160 -6.56 -3.57 6.83
N ALA A 161 -6.58 -3.55 5.51
CA ALA A 161 -7.35 -4.50 4.71
C ALA A 161 -7.05 -5.94 5.15
N ASP A 162 -8.11 -6.72 5.43
CA ASP A 162 -7.96 -8.13 5.85
C ASP A 162 -7.69 -9.03 4.64
N VAL A 163 -6.47 -8.91 4.10
CA VAL A 163 -6.02 -9.67 2.93
C VAL A 163 -5.99 -11.16 3.22
N SER A 164 -5.63 -11.55 4.46
CA SER A 164 -5.54 -12.95 4.87
C SER A 164 -6.87 -13.69 4.82
N HIS A 165 -7.99 -12.99 4.91
CA HIS A 165 -9.33 -13.56 4.70
C HIS A 165 -9.53 -14.10 3.28
N TYR A 166 -8.96 -13.42 2.27
CA TYR A 166 -9.11 -13.78 0.85
C TYR A 166 -7.96 -14.63 0.32
N VAL A 167 -6.80 -14.59 0.97
CA VAL A 167 -5.59 -15.34 0.62
C VAL A 167 -5.40 -16.45 1.64
N ALA A 168 -6.08 -17.58 1.43
CA ALA A 168 -5.99 -18.72 2.34
C ALA A 168 -4.62 -19.39 2.24
N GLU A 169 -4.08 -19.79 3.37
CA GLU A 169 -2.77 -20.45 3.51
C GLU A 169 -2.70 -21.74 2.66
N ASN A 170 -1.55 -21.99 2.06
CA ASN A 170 -1.25 -23.17 1.22
C ASN A 170 -2.08 -23.27 -0.08
N THR A 171 -2.66 -22.18 -0.56
CA THR A 171 -3.32 -22.09 -1.86
C THR A 171 -2.35 -21.68 -2.98
N ALA A 172 -2.77 -21.80 -4.25
CA ALA A 172 -1.98 -21.32 -5.38
C ALA A 172 -1.74 -19.80 -5.29
N LEU A 173 -2.73 -19.04 -4.84
CA LEU A 173 -2.64 -17.60 -4.63
C LEU A 173 -1.63 -17.25 -3.52
N ASP A 174 -1.66 -17.94 -2.39
CA ASP A 174 -0.71 -17.77 -1.29
C ASP A 174 0.73 -18.09 -1.73
N ALA A 175 0.93 -19.21 -2.43
CA ALA A 175 2.24 -19.60 -2.96
C ALA A 175 2.80 -18.55 -3.94
N GLU A 176 1.95 -17.99 -4.81
CA GLU A 176 2.35 -16.94 -5.74
C GLU A 176 2.64 -15.61 -5.04
N ALA A 177 1.83 -15.24 -4.05
CA ALA A 177 2.08 -14.06 -3.23
C ALA A 177 3.41 -14.16 -2.48
N LEU A 178 3.70 -15.33 -1.88
CA LEU A 178 4.98 -15.61 -1.23
C LEU A 178 6.16 -15.54 -2.22
N ARG A 179 5.99 -16.06 -3.44
CA ARG A 179 7.00 -16.02 -4.50
C ARG A 179 7.31 -14.59 -4.93
N ARG A 180 6.30 -13.73 -5.05
CA ARG A 180 6.46 -12.30 -5.40
C ARG A 180 7.03 -11.50 -4.25
N GLY A 181 6.59 -11.76 -3.03
CA GLY A 181 7.06 -11.16 -1.79
C GLY A 181 6.61 -9.72 -1.56
N THR A 182 6.39 -8.94 -2.62
CA THR A 182 5.96 -7.53 -2.56
C THR A 182 5.40 -7.08 -3.91
N SER A 183 4.64 -6.00 -3.93
CA SER A 183 4.38 -5.24 -5.16
C SER A 183 5.61 -4.42 -5.53
N VAL A 184 5.92 -4.31 -6.82
CA VAL A 184 7.03 -3.51 -7.33
C VAL A 184 6.48 -2.32 -8.11
N TYR A 185 6.72 -1.12 -7.59
CA TYR A 185 6.28 0.13 -8.20
C TYR A 185 7.37 0.65 -9.14
N LEU A 186 7.14 0.56 -10.44
CA LEU A 186 7.98 1.12 -11.48
C LEU A 186 7.45 2.51 -11.88
N VAL A 187 8.21 3.24 -12.69
CA VAL A 187 7.84 4.62 -13.05
C VAL A 187 6.52 4.69 -13.83
N ASP A 188 6.26 3.69 -14.67
CA ASP A 188 5.12 3.65 -15.60
C ASP A 188 4.05 2.62 -15.22
N ARG A 189 4.36 1.69 -14.33
CA ARG A 189 3.47 0.57 -13.97
C ARG A 189 3.77 0.00 -12.60
N VAL A 190 2.83 -0.79 -12.10
CA VAL A 190 3.01 -1.62 -10.90
C VAL A 190 2.99 -3.09 -11.32
N ILE A 191 3.94 -3.86 -10.83
CA ILE A 191 3.89 -5.33 -10.87
C ILE A 191 3.39 -5.78 -9.49
N PRO A 192 2.11 -6.13 -9.37
CA PRO A 192 1.49 -6.30 -8.07
C PRO A 192 1.83 -7.66 -7.45
N MET A 193 1.89 -7.70 -6.10
CA MET A 193 2.01 -8.95 -5.34
C MET A 193 0.76 -9.81 -5.48
N LEU A 194 -0.42 -9.19 -5.48
CA LEU A 194 -1.73 -9.83 -5.62
C LEU A 194 -2.45 -9.34 -6.88
N PRO A 195 -3.27 -10.18 -7.53
CA PRO A 195 -4.07 -9.75 -8.67
C PRO A 195 -4.97 -8.55 -8.36
N HIS A 196 -5.16 -7.66 -9.32
CA HIS A 196 -5.90 -6.40 -9.15
C HIS A 196 -7.35 -6.57 -8.66
N LYS A 197 -8.00 -7.70 -8.93
CA LYS A 197 -9.33 -8.02 -8.38
C LYS A 197 -9.31 -8.04 -6.84
N LEU A 198 -8.19 -8.42 -6.24
CA LEU A 198 -7.97 -8.34 -4.80
C LEU A 198 -7.42 -6.98 -4.40
N SER A 199 -6.22 -6.61 -4.87
CA SER A 199 -5.51 -5.43 -4.38
C SER A 199 -6.23 -4.10 -4.65
N ASN A 200 -6.93 -3.94 -5.77
CA ASN A 200 -7.68 -2.73 -6.12
C ASN A 200 -9.20 -2.91 -5.91
N GLY A 201 -9.64 -4.14 -5.68
CA GLY A 201 -11.04 -4.54 -5.55
C GLY A 201 -11.45 -4.78 -4.11
N ILE A 202 -11.69 -6.09 -3.77
CA ILE A 202 -12.30 -6.46 -2.49
C ILE A 202 -11.43 -6.14 -1.28
N CYS A 203 -10.10 -6.18 -1.40
CA CYS A 203 -9.18 -5.80 -0.32
C CYS A 203 -9.00 -4.28 -0.21
N SER A 204 -9.14 -3.53 -1.32
CA SER A 204 -8.99 -2.07 -1.27
C SER A 204 -10.11 -1.42 -0.46
N LEU A 205 -9.75 -0.58 0.51
CA LEU A 205 -10.66 0.11 1.42
C LEU A 205 -11.36 1.29 0.73
N ASN A 206 -12.06 0.98 -0.37
CA ASN A 206 -12.76 1.95 -1.20
C ASN A 206 -13.90 2.63 -0.45
N ALA A 207 -14.03 3.94 -0.61
CA ALA A 207 -15.06 4.73 0.05
C ALA A 207 -16.48 4.28 -0.37
N GLY A 208 -17.41 4.28 0.59
CA GLY A 208 -18.80 3.94 0.40
C GLY A 208 -19.12 2.45 0.34
N THR A 209 -18.12 1.58 0.45
CA THR A 209 -18.30 0.12 0.43
C THR A 209 -17.90 -0.52 1.74
N ASP A 210 -18.57 -1.62 2.09
CA ASP A 210 -18.21 -2.42 3.26
C ASP A 210 -16.95 -3.23 2.97
N ARG A 211 -16.03 -3.25 3.92
CA ARG A 211 -14.74 -3.95 3.79
C ARG A 211 -14.36 -4.65 5.09
N LEU A 212 -13.76 -5.83 4.93
CA LEU A 212 -13.15 -6.55 6.05
C LEU A 212 -11.78 -5.96 6.34
N ALA A 213 -11.51 -5.74 7.63
CA ALA A 213 -10.24 -5.18 8.06
C ALA A 213 -9.75 -5.87 9.34
N LEU A 214 -8.43 -5.82 9.56
CA LEU A 214 -7.80 -6.01 10.85
C LEU A 214 -7.57 -4.62 11.45
N SER A 215 -8.11 -4.37 12.63
CA SER A 215 -8.08 -3.06 13.25
C SER A 215 -7.33 -3.07 14.56
N CYS A 216 -6.46 -2.08 14.73
CA CYS A 216 -5.85 -1.72 16.00
C CYS A 216 -6.55 -0.46 16.51
N LEU A 217 -7.36 -0.62 17.55
CA LEU A 217 -8.10 0.45 18.20
C LEU A 217 -7.36 0.81 19.49
N MET A 218 -7.03 2.08 19.70
CA MET A 218 -6.18 2.54 20.79
C MET A 218 -6.82 3.72 21.51
N GLU A 219 -6.90 3.62 22.84
CA GLU A 219 -7.14 4.77 23.71
C GLU A 219 -5.81 5.42 24.06
N ILE A 220 -5.69 6.71 23.78
CA ILE A 220 -4.44 7.45 23.92
C ILE A 220 -4.63 8.64 24.84
N ASP A 221 -3.78 8.78 25.83
CA ASP A 221 -3.81 9.91 26.77
C ASP A 221 -3.28 11.21 26.14
N SER A 222 -3.43 12.32 26.83
CA SER A 222 -2.95 13.64 26.40
C SER A 222 -1.43 13.76 26.23
N LYS A 223 -0.66 12.74 26.66
CA LYS A 223 0.79 12.65 26.52
C LYS A 223 1.22 11.70 25.40
N GLY A 224 0.26 11.11 24.69
CA GLY A 224 0.52 10.14 23.64
C GLY A 224 0.85 8.72 24.12
N ASN A 225 0.45 8.34 25.35
CA ASN A 225 0.58 6.96 25.81
C ASN A 225 -0.69 6.19 25.45
N VAL A 226 -0.54 5.00 24.89
CA VAL A 226 -1.62 4.06 24.74
C VAL A 226 -1.98 3.54 26.12
N THR A 227 -3.19 3.80 26.58
CA THR A 227 -3.69 3.42 27.91
C THR A 227 -4.49 2.14 27.87
N ASP A 228 -5.14 1.88 26.74
CA ASP A 228 -5.86 0.66 26.44
C ASP A 228 -5.91 0.45 24.93
N HIS A 229 -6.05 -0.83 24.48
CA HIS A 229 -6.15 -1.15 23.07
C HIS A 229 -6.94 -2.43 22.81
N ARG A 230 -7.42 -2.56 21.59
CA ARG A 230 -8.09 -3.76 21.10
C ARG A 230 -7.67 -4.05 19.67
N ILE A 231 -7.13 -5.25 19.43
CA ILE A 231 -6.82 -5.75 18.09
C ILE A 231 -7.93 -6.73 17.73
N ALA A 232 -8.57 -6.51 16.59
CA ALA A 232 -9.74 -7.30 16.20
C ALA A 232 -9.93 -7.36 14.68
N GLU A 233 -10.55 -8.44 14.24
CA GLU A 233 -11.18 -8.50 12.91
C GLU A 233 -12.43 -7.62 12.92
N THR A 234 -12.62 -6.83 11.87
CA THR A 234 -13.65 -5.78 11.84
C THR A 234 -14.34 -5.71 10.49
N LEU A 235 -15.52 -5.12 10.50
CA LEU A 235 -16.23 -4.64 9.33
C LEU A 235 -16.21 -3.10 9.37
N ILE A 236 -15.67 -2.47 8.36
CA ILE A 236 -15.59 -1.01 8.24
C ILE A 236 -16.29 -0.52 6.97
N ARG A 237 -16.60 0.77 6.95
CA ARG A 237 -17.01 1.49 5.73
C ARG A 237 -16.31 2.84 5.73
N VAL A 238 -15.40 3.02 4.77
CA VAL A 238 -14.72 4.29 4.58
C VAL A 238 -15.71 5.33 4.07
N ASP A 239 -15.79 6.48 4.75
CA ASP A 239 -16.69 7.57 4.37
C ASP A 239 -16.16 8.36 3.19
N ARG A 240 -14.85 8.61 3.18
CA ARG A 240 -14.22 9.42 2.16
C ARG A 240 -12.79 8.97 1.86
N ARG A 241 -12.48 8.84 0.57
CA ARG A 241 -11.10 8.77 0.12
C ARG A 241 -10.54 10.20 0.09
N MET A 242 -9.45 10.42 0.81
CA MET A 242 -8.72 11.67 0.83
C MET A 242 -7.37 11.51 0.14
N THR A 243 -6.78 12.64 -0.25
CA THR A 243 -5.40 12.67 -0.77
C THR A 243 -4.50 13.44 0.19
N TYR A 244 -3.20 13.12 0.18
CA TYR A 244 -2.21 13.86 0.97
C TYR A 244 -2.25 15.36 0.66
N THR A 245 -2.44 15.72 -0.60
CA THR A 245 -2.56 17.13 -1.04
C THR A 245 -3.77 17.81 -0.42
N ALA A 246 -4.95 17.18 -0.50
CA ALA A 246 -6.18 17.76 0.03
C ALA A 246 -6.15 17.91 1.55
N VAL A 247 -5.69 16.87 2.28
CA VAL A 247 -5.57 16.94 3.74
C VAL A 247 -4.53 18.01 4.15
N ASN A 248 -3.38 18.09 3.47
CA ASN A 248 -2.39 19.11 3.75
C ASN A 248 -2.94 20.53 3.54
N ALA A 249 -3.70 20.76 2.46
CA ALA A 249 -4.36 22.04 2.19
C ALA A 249 -5.33 22.43 3.33
N VAL A 250 -6.03 21.46 3.93
CA VAL A 250 -6.90 21.70 5.09
C VAL A 250 -6.08 21.99 6.34
N VAL A 251 -5.12 21.12 6.72
CA VAL A 251 -4.49 21.20 8.05
C VAL A 251 -3.33 22.18 8.13
N THR A 252 -2.69 22.51 7.00
CA THR A 252 -1.52 23.41 6.95
C THR A 252 -1.88 24.74 6.32
N ASP A 253 -2.43 24.72 5.11
CA ASP A 253 -2.65 25.94 4.32
C ASP A 253 -3.96 26.65 4.72
N ARG A 254 -4.88 25.93 5.40
CA ARG A 254 -6.21 26.42 5.77
C ARG A 254 -6.99 26.98 4.58
N ASP A 255 -6.84 26.28 3.44
CA ASP A 255 -7.52 26.67 2.19
C ASP A 255 -9.04 26.56 2.33
N GLN A 256 -9.70 27.70 2.34
CA GLN A 256 -11.15 27.81 2.57
C GLN A 256 -11.96 27.11 1.46
N ALA A 257 -11.47 27.11 0.23
CA ALA A 257 -12.17 26.46 -0.88
C ALA A 257 -12.12 24.94 -0.75
N VAL A 258 -10.95 24.39 -0.35
CA VAL A 258 -10.79 22.96 -0.08
C VAL A 258 -11.59 22.57 1.17
N MET A 259 -11.49 23.34 2.25
CA MET A 259 -12.24 23.10 3.50
C MET A 259 -13.75 23.04 3.27
N ALA A 260 -14.31 23.90 2.44
CA ALA A 260 -15.74 23.90 2.11
C ALA A 260 -16.19 22.58 1.43
N GLY A 261 -15.31 21.91 0.70
CA GLY A 261 -15.58 20.60 0.09
C GLY A 261 -15.51 19.41 1.07
N TYR A 262 -14.95 19.63 2.26
CA TYR A 262 -14.72 18.61 3.28
C TYR A 262 -15.11 19.05 4.69
N GLU A 263 -16.09 19.96 4.79
CA GLU A 263 -16.49 20.62 6.04
C GLU A 263 -16.72 19.63 7.20
N GLU A 264 -17.38 18.51 6.94
CA GLU A 264 -17.68 17.46 7.93
C GLU A 264 -16.43 16.71 8.44
N PHE A 265 -15.31 16.73 7.67
CA PHE A 265 -14.05 16.07 8.03
C PHE A 265 -13.01 17.01 8.64
N VAL A 266 -13.19 18.32 8.55
CA VAL A 266 -12.23 19.31 9.07
C VAL A 266 -11.91 19.07 10.56
N PRO A 267 -12.90 18.84 11.45
CA PRO A 267 -12.61 18.55 12.86
C PRO A 267 -11.76 17.28 13.05
N MET A 268 -12.00 16.25 12.22
CA MET A 268 -11.25 15.01 12.22
C MET A 268 -9.79 15.26 11.82
N PHE A 269 -9.55 16.02 10.75
CA PHE A 269 -8.19 16.34 10.29
C PHE A 269 -7.42 17.20 11.29
N ASP A 270 -8.09 18.13 11.97
CA ASP A 270 -7.50 18.89 13.07
C ASP A 270 -7.10 17.97 14.23
N ALA A 271 -7.97 17.05 14.61
CA ALA A 271 -7.69 16.05 15.61
C ALA A 271 -6.49 15.15 15.23
N MET A 272 -6.43 14.72 13.97
CA MET A 272 -5.30 13.94 13.45
C MET A 272 -3.98 14.70 13.57
N LYS A 273 -3.97 15.98 13.17
CA LYS A 273 -2.78 16.84 13.26
C LYS A 273 -2.31 17.02 14.70
N ASP A 274 -3.24 17.26 15.62
CA ASP A 274 -2.93 17.45 17.04
C ASP A 274 -2.32 16.19 17.64
N LEU A 275 -2.93 15.02 17.41
CA LEU A 275 -2.42 13.74 17.93
C LEU A 275 -1.07 13.38 17.30
N SER A 276 -0.91 13.51 15.98
CA SER A 276 0.38 13.29 15.30
C SER A 276 1.49 14.14 15.91
N GLY A 277 1.21 15.41 16.23
CA GLY A 277 2.16 16.30 16.91
C GLY A 277 2.61 15.73 18.27
N ILE A 278 1.67 15.26 19.09
CA ILE A 278 1.93 14.66 20.39
C ILE A 278 2.80 13.39 20.25
N LEU A 279 2.41 12.49 19.36
CA LEU A 279 3.14 11.22 19.11
C LEU A 279 4.57 11.49 18.64
N ARG A 280 4.75 12.48 17.76
CA ARG A 280 6.07 12.87 17.23
C ARG A 280 6.97 13.44 18.31
N GLU A 281 6.47 14.34 19.14
CA GLU A 281 7.25 14.88 20.24
C GLU A 281 7.63 13.79 21.27
N LYS A 282 6.74 12.86 21.55
CA LYS A 282 7.04 11.69 22.38
C LYS A 282 8.17 10.83 21.80
N ARG A 283 8.12 10.55 20.49
CA ARG A 283 9.19 9.79 19.80
C ARG A 283 10.53 10.52 19.83
N LYS A 284 10.54 11.83 19.58
CA LYS A 284 11.76 12.66 19.68
C LYS A 284 12.34 12.61 21.09
N ALA A 285 11.51 12.74 22.13
CA ALA A 285 11.93 12.66 23.53
C ALA A 285 12.55 11.29 23.87
N ARG A 286 12.09 10.21 23.22
CA ARG A 286 12.64 8.86 23.33
C ARG A 286 13.97 8.69 22.57
N GLY A 287 14.37 9.64 21.74
CA GLY A 287 15.61 9.62 20.97
C GLY A 287 15.46 9.11 19.52
N ALA A 288 14.26 9.12 18.98
CA ALA A 288 14.05 8.78 17.57
C ALA A 288 14.78 9.77 16.66
N ILE A 289 15.46 9.24 15.64
CA ILE A 289 16.13 10.04 14.60
C ILE A 289 15.19 10.10 13.40
N ASP A 290 14.86 11.30 12.96
CA ASP A 290 14.08 11.54 11.75
C ASP A 290 15.04 11.75 10.58
N PHE A 291 15.10 10.78 9.66
CA PHE A 291 15.90 10.86 8.45
C PHE A 291 15.05 11.47 7.34
N ASP A 292 15.49 12.58 6.79
CA ASP A 292 14.87 13.23 5.63
C ASP A 292 15.69 12.92 4.38
N PHE A 293 15.46 11.73 3.80
CA PHE A 293 16.06 11.38 2.52
C PHE A 293 15.18 11.90 1.39
N PRO A 294 15.75 12.65 0.43
CA PRO A 294 15.01 13.11 -0.72
C PRO A 294 14.63 11.92 -1.61
N GLU A 295 13.35 11.68 -1.76
CA GLU A 295 12.80 10.79 -2.77
C GLU A 295 12.48 11.58 -4.03
N SER A 296 12.58 10.95 -5.20
CA SER A 296 12.28 11.58 -6.48
C SER A 296 10.99 11.05 -7.09
N LYS A 297 10.08 11.94 -7.47
CA LYS A 297 8.92 11.64 -8.30
C LYS A 297 9.22 11.99 -9.74
N ILE A 298 9.10 11.01 -10.64
CA ILE A 298 9.29 11.18 -12.08
C ILE A 298 7.91 11.32 -12.71
N LEU A 299 7.67 12.44 -13.39
CA LEU A 299 6.45 12.66 -14.16
C LEU A 299 6.70 12.26 -15.62
N LEU A 300 5.79 11.46 -16.16
CA LEU A 300 5.83 11.01 -17.55
C LEU A 300 4.79 11.75 -18.40
N ASP A 301 5.08 11.89 -19.68
CA ASP A 301 4.08 12.29 -20.66
C ASP A 301 3.15 11.09 -21.03
N PRO A 302 2.08 11.30 -21.80
CA PRO A 302 1.19 10.22 -22.24
C PRO A 302 1.88 9.15 -23.09
N GLN A 303 3.09 9.41 -23.60
CA GLN A 303 3.92 8.50 -24.37
C GLN A 303 4.95 7.76 -23.49
N GLY A 304 4.97 8.03 -22.15
CA GLY A 304 5.88 7.39 -21.19
C GLY A 304 7.27 7.99 -21.15
N LYS A 305 7.48 9.22 -21.69
CA LYS A 305 8.77 9.92 -21.58
C LYS A 305 8.81 10.79 -20.34
N PRO A 306 9.97 10.86 -19.65
CA PRO A 306 10.13 11.75 -18.51
C PRO A 306 9.95 13.22 -18.92
N LEU A 307 9.01 13.91 -18.27
CA LEU A 307 8.78 15.35 -18.41
C LEU A 307 9.56 16.11 -17.35
N GLU A 308 9.54 15.62 -16.11
CA GLU A 308 10.12 16.31 -14.97
C GLU A 308 10.52 15.29 -13.91
N ILE A 309 11.61 15.58 -13.20
CA ILE A 309 12.03 14.88 -11.99
C ILE A 309 11.99 15.91 -10.85
N ARG A 310 11.12 15.70 -9.87
CA ARG A 310 10.98 16.59 -8.72
C ARG A 310 11.08 15.82 -7.40
N PRO A 311 11.48 16.47 -6.30
CA PRO A 311 11.43 15.84 -5.00
C PRO A 311 10.01 15.43 -4.65
N TYR A 312 9.86 14.27 -3.99
CA TYR A 312 8.62 13.91 -3.31
C TYR A 312 8.53 14.74 -2.04
N GLU A 313 7.48 15.53 -1.90
CA GLU A 313 7.29 16.41 -0.74
C GLU A 313 6.62 15.64 0.41
N ARG A 314 7.35 15.43 1.51
CA ARG A 314 6.76 15.02 2.78
C ARG A 314 6.02 16.22 3.38
N ASN A 315 4.70 16.14 3.41
CA ASN A 315 3.85 17.17 3.97
C ASN A 315 3.24 16.76 5.34
N ALA A 316 2.37 17.58 5.92
CA ALA A 316 1.74 17.27 7.21
C ALA A 316 0.85 16.02 7.14
N ALA A 317 0.17 15.79 6.03
CA ALA A 317 -0.72 14.65 5.86
C ALA A 317 0.04 13.32 5.79
N THR A 318 1.16 13.26 5.04
CA THR A 318 2.02 12.05 5.00
C THR A 318 2.59 11.73 6.38
N ARG A 319 2.95 12.76 7.16
CA ARG A 319 3.45 12.59 8.53
C ARG A 319 2.39 12.09 9.49
N ILE A 320 1.13 12.52 9.36
CA ILE A 320 0.02 12.03 10.17
C ILE A 320 -0.15 10.52 9.98
N ILE A 321 -0.22 10.05 8.75
CA ILE A 321 -0.39 8.62 8.45
C ILE A 321 0.83 7.83 8.96
N GLU A 322 2.05 8.31 8.71
CA GLU A 322 3.27 7.69 9.24
C GLU A 322 3.22 7.53 10.77
N ASP A 323 2.86 8.58 11.52
CA ASP A 323 2.80 8.54 12.97
C ASP A 323 1.74 7.54 13.48
N PHE A 324 0.58 7.45 12.78
CA PHE A 324 -0.50 6.53 13.14
C PHE A 324 -0.14 5.07 12.81
N MET A 325 0.50 4.81 11.68
CA MET A 325 1.02 3.48 11.36
C MET A 325 2.09 3.04 12.37
N LEU A 326 2.99 3.93 12.76
CA LEU A 326 4.03 3.61 13.72
C LEU A 326 3.47 3.26 15.10
N ILE A 327 2.51 4.04 15.64
CA ILE A 327 1.92 3.72 16.95
C ILE A 327 1.09 2.43 16.91
N ALA A 328 0.38 2.16 15.82
CA ALA A 328 -0.33 0.90 15.64
C ALA A 328 0.64 -0.29 15.59
N ASN A 329 1.73 -0.19 14.82
CA ASN A 329 2.75 -1.22 14.73
C ASN A 329 3.42 -1.47 16.10
N GLU A 330 3.75 -0.40 16.84
CA GLU A 330 4.31 -0.52 18.20
C GLU A 330 3.33 -1.23 19.13
N THR A 331 2.04 -0.86 19.11
CA THR A 331 0.99 -1.44 19.95
C THR A 331 0.78 -2.93 19.65
N VAL A 332 0.66 -3.28 18.37
CA VAL A 332 0.50 -4.69 17.96
C VAL A 332 1.72 -5.51 18.33
N ALA A 333 2.93 -4.99 18.08
CA ALA A 333 4.16 -5.71 18.40
C ALA A 333 4.32 -5.91 19.92
N GLU A 334 3.98 -4.93 20.75
CA GLU A 334 4.03 -5.02 22.20
C GLU A 334 3.02 -6.02 22.74
N ASP A 335 1.77 -6.00 22.23
CA ASP A 335 0.72 -6.91 22.66
C ASP A 335 1.09 -8.38 22.40
N TYR A 336 1.49 -8.71 21.17
CA TYR A 336 1.89 -10.09 20.83
C TYR A 336 3.19 -10.52 21.49
N TYR A 337 4.14 -9.62 21.72
CA TYR A 337 5.35 -9.93 22.50
C TYR A 337 5.01 -10.42 23.92
N TRP A 338 4.09 -9.73 24.61
CA TRP A 338 3.69 -10.12 25.96
C TRP A 338 2.82 -11.37 25.99
N GLN A 339 2.17 -11.72 24.90
CA GLN A 339 1.45 -12.99 24.73
C GLN A 339 2.41 -14.17 24.42
N GLY A 340 3.68 -13.91 24.13
CA GLY A 340 4.68 -14.93 23.84
C GLY A 340 4.65 -15.45 22.41
N LEU A 341 4.14 -14.66 21.47
CA LEU A 341 4.07 -14.93 20.04
C LEU A 341 5.20 -14.25 19.28
#